data_097c9b639c6f80f3c23e40be6b254941
#
_entry.id   097c9b639c6f80f3c23e40be6b254941
#
_cell.length_a   1.000
_cell.length_b   1.000
_cell.length_c   1.000
_cell.angle_alpha   90.00
_cell.angle_beta   90.00
_cell.angle_gamma   90.00
#
_symmetry.space_group_name_H-M   'P 1'
#
loop_
_entity.id
_entity.type
_entity.pdbx_description
1 polymer ?
#
loop_
_entity_poly.entity_id
_entity_poly.type
_entity_poly.pdbx_seq_one_letter_code
_entity_poly.pdbx_strand_id
1 'polypeptide(L)'
;MLPSRHLSSLIDLVEFPPLPNNLTWGGEIAYLDRDGVLNVGSENYINSVDELEVLPGAASAIARIRNAGFRICIVTNQSPIGRGLWDHKRLAEVNSALQTILLEENGDAHLELILYSPYVPWSNAWARKGNPGMLQVGRQIIDATEIDKSVSEFDYGIDYHPRDEGNSFMVGDRIADMKAGLNHDVRTFRCDQKIGIDDVIERVLDFSDNGDTL
;
A
#
# COMPACT_ATOMS: atom_id res chain seq x y z
N MET A 1 -7.34 3.24 16.97
CA MET A 1 -6.54 4.25 16.21
C MET A 1 -6.51 3.78 14.76
N LEU A 2 -7.27 4.48 13.91
CA LEU A 2 -7.35 4.23 12.46
C LEU A 2 -6.10 4.76 11.74
N PRO A 3 -5.75 4.26 10.54
CA PRO A 3 -4.71 4.86 9.71
C PRO A 3 -5.12 6.26 9.23
N SER A 4 -4.18 6.96 8.61
CA SER A 4 -4.46 8.18 7.86
C SER A 4 -4.42 7.89 6.35
N ARG A 5 -5.19 8.65 5.57
CA ARG A 5 -5.19 8.61 4.11
C ARG A 5 -4.44 9.83 3.55
N HIS A 6 -3.77 9.62 2.44
CA HIS A 6 -3.10 10.69 1.71
C HIS A 6 -4.10 11.73 1.20
N LEU A 7 -3.83 13.00 1.51
CA LEU A 7 -4.56 14.21 1.08
C LEU A 7 -6.05 14.30 1.44
N SER A 8 -6.62 13.32 2.12
CA SER A 8 -8.07 13.27 2.39
C SER A 8 -8.40 12.58 3.71
N SER A 9 -9.65 12.71 4.15
CA SER A 9 -10.21 11.89 5.21
C SER A 9 -10.47 10.46 4.73
N LEU A 10 -10.46 9.48 5.66
CA LEU A 10 -10.79 8.08 5.34
C LEU A 10 -12.22 7.91 4.80
N ILE A 11 -13.14 8.79 5.23
CA ILE A 11 -14.55 8.74 4.87
C ILE A 11 -14.91 9.56 3.63
N ASP A 12 -13.95 10.29 3.05
CA ASP A 12 -14.20 11.02 1.81
C ASP A 12 -14.33 10.05 0.64
N LEU A 13 -15.22 10.35 -0.29
CA LEU A 13 -15.35 9.59 -1.53
C LEU A 13 -13.99 9.54 -2.26
N VAL A 14 -13.69 8.42 -2.85
CA VAL A 14 -12.51 8.23 -3.70
C VAL A 14 -12.97 8.07 -5.14
N GLU A 15 -12.19 8.57 -6.07
CA GLU A 15 -12.32 8.26 -7.49
C GLU A 15 -11.04 7.54 -7.92
N PHE A 16 -11.19 6.35 -8.47
CA PHE A 16 -10.05 5.61 -9.03
C PHE A 16 -9.95 5.83 -10.53
N PRO A 17 -8.73 5.95 -11.06
CA PRO A 17 -8.53 5.86 -12.49
C PRO A 17 -9.01 4.50 -12.99
N PRO A 18 -9.50 4.39 -14.24
CA PRO A 18 -9.88 3.11 -14.80
C PRO A 18 -8.67 2.16 -14.82
N LEU A 19 -8.94 0.87 -14.69
CA LEU A 19 -7.91 -0.14 -14.92
C LEU A 19 -7.52 -0.13 -16.42
N PRO A 20 -6.25 -0.47 -16.75
CA PRO A 20 -5.81 -0.54 -18.13
C PRO A 20 -6.72 -1.43 -18.98
N ASN A 21 -6.82 -1.11 -20.27
CA ASN A 21 -7.63 -1.87 -21.23
C ASN A 21 -9.11 -2.00 -20.86
N ASN A 22 -9.66 -1.09 -20.04
CA ASN A 22 -11.02 -1.14 -19.51
C ASN A 22 -11.35 -2.45 -18.79
N LEU A 23 -10.37 -3.05 -18.12
CA LEU A 23 -10.59 -4.22 -17.30
C LEU A 23 -11.61 -3.91 -16.19
N THR A 24 -12.53 -4.84 -15.97
CA THR A 24 -13.39 -4.80 -14.78
C THR A 24 -12.63 -5.36 -13.59
N TRP A 25 -12.66 -4.65 -12.47
CA TRP A 25 -12.02 -5.11 -11.25
C TRP A 25 -12.67 -6.41 -10.72
N GLY A 26 -11.85 -7.41 -10.44
CA GLY A 26 -12.30 -8.73 -9.97
C GLY A 26 -12.38 -8.87 -8.45
N GLY A 27 -11.83 -7.92 -7.71
CA GLY A 27 -11.77 -7.95 -6.26
C GLY A 27 -10.36 -7.99 -5.68
N GLU A 28 -9.33 -8.12 -6.51
CA GLU A 28 -7.94 -8.29 -6.11
C GLU A 28 -7.30 -6.95 -5.77
N ILE A 29 -6.51 -6.93 -4.68
CA ILE A 29 -5.72 -5.77 -4.23
C ILE A 29 -4.26 -6.16 -4.08
N ALA A 30 -3.38 -5.31 -4.59
CA ALA A 30 -1.96 -5.32 -4.29
C ALA A 30 -1.68 -4.34 -3.14
N TYR A 31 -1.45 -4.85 -1.95
CA TYR A 31 -0.98 -4.06 -0.82
C TYR A 31 0.53 -3.95 -0.88
N LEU A 32 1.05 -2.75 -0.93
CA LEU A 32 2.48 -2.52 -1.10
C LEU A 32 3.01 -1.61 0.02
N ASP A 33 4.17 -1.95 0.60
CA ASP A 33 4.91 -0.93 1.33
C ASP A 33 5.44 0.13 0.35
N ARG A 34 5.86 1.25 0.86
CA ARG A 34 6.46 2.34 0.09
C ARG A 34 7.98 2.23 0.10
N ASP A 35 8.58 2.38 1.28
CA ASP A 35 10.02 2.46 1.46
C ASP A 35 10.66 1.06 1.38
N GLY A 36 11.62 0.85 0.48
CA GLY A 36 12.22 -0.44 0.19
C GLY A 36 11.40 -1.32 -0.77
N VAL A 37 10.26 -0.82 -1.28
CA VAL A 37 9.41 -1.51 -2.27
C VAL A 37 9.23 -0.69 -3.53
N LEU A 38 8.89 0.59 -3.42
CA LEU A 38 8.72 1.52 -4.54
C LEU A 38 9.85 2.54 -4.63
N ASN A 39 10.38 2.96 -3.50
CA ASN A 39 11.52 3.87 -3.41
C ASN A 39 12.59 3.31 -2.48
N VAL A 40 13.80 3.79 -2.64
CA VAL A 40 14.92 3.46 -1.75
C VAL A 40 14.53 3.80 -0.31
N GLY A 41 14.64 2.81 0.58
CA GLY A 41 14.39 3.01 2.01
C GLY A 41 15.58 3.70 2.70
N SER A 42 15.30 4.45 3.77
CA SER A 42 16.31 5.12 4.57
C SER A 42 16.10 4.87 6.06
N GLU A 43 17.18 4.60 6.81
CA GLU A 43 17.13 4.53 8.27
C GLU A 43 16.82 5.90 8.90
N ASN A 44 17.12 6.99 8.19
CA ASN A 44 16.88 8.38 8.60
C ASN A 44 15.58 8.95 8.03
N TYR A 45 14.71 8.09 7.47
CA TYR A 45 13.46 8.42 6.76
C TYR A 45 13.70 9.15 5.42
N ILE A 46 12.65 9.39 4.69
CA ILE A 46 12.63 10.27 3.49
C ILE A 46 12.03 11.59 3.96
N ASN A 47 12.85 12.58 4.21
CA ASN A 47 12.44 13.82 4.87
C ASN A 47 12.00 14.92 3.91
N SER A 48 12.30 14.77 2.62
CA SER A 48 11.93 15.73 1.57
C SER A 48 11.81 15.03 0.23
N VAL A 49 11.23 15.73 -0.75
CA VAL A 49 11.17 15.27 -2.14
C VAL A 49 12.56 15.06 -2.74
N ASP A 50 13.53 15.87 -2.35
CA ASP A 50 14.91 15.76 -2.85
C ASP A 50 15.63 14.48 -2.39
N GLU A 51 15.14 13.84 -1.33
CA GLU A 51 15.65 12.56 -0.82
C GLU A 51 14.93 11.35 -1.41
N LEU A 52 13.87 11.59 -2.21
CA LEU A 52 13.07 10.53 -2.79
C LEU A 52 13.78 9.97 -4.04
N GLU A 53 14.16 8.71 -3.98
CA GLU A 53 14.73 7.96 -5.09
C GLU A 53 13.84 6.75 -5.39
N VAL A 54 13.18 6.74 -6.54
CA VAL A 54 12.32 5.62 -6.98
C VAL A 54 13.19 4.45 -7.42
N LEU A 55 12.85 3.25 -6.99
CA LEU A 55 13.57 2.04 -7.37
C LEU A 55 13.35 1.72 -8.86
N PRO A 56 14.39 1.31 -9.58
CA PRO A 56 14.28 0.91 -10.98
C PRO A 56 13.22 -0.19 -11.17
N GLY A 57 12.39 -0.05 -12.20
CA GLY A 57 11.34 -1.03 -12.49
C GLY A 57 10.04 -0.87 -11.68
N ALA A 58 9.99 -0.03 -10.65
CA ALA A 58 8.82 0.14 -9.81
C ALA A 58 7.56 0.55 -10.61
N ALA A 59 7.68 1.54 -11.50
CA ALA A 59 6.56 1.98 -12.33
C ALA A 59 6.09 0.88 -13.29
N SER A 60 7.02 0.14 -13.92
CA SER A 60 6.70 -0.98 -14.78
C SER A 60 5.99 -2.09 -14.03
N ALA A 61 6.46 -2.43 -12.83
CA ALA A 61 5.84 -3.46 -11.99
C ALA A 61 4.42 -3.07 -11.58
N ILE A 62 4.17 -1.82 -11.14
CA ILE A 62 2.83 -1.33 -10.82
C ILE A 62 1.91 -1.41 -12.04
N ALA A 63 2.37 -0.94 -13.20
CA ALA A 63 1.58 -1.02 -14.43
C ALA A 63 1.22 -2.46 -14.80
N ARG A 64 2.15 -3.42 -14.65
CA ARG A 64 1.89 -4.86 -14.86
C ARG A 64 0.85 -5.41 -13.89
N ILE A 65 0.93 -5.06 -12.61
CA ILE A 65 -0.03 -5.48 -11.58
C ILE A 65 -1.42 -4.92 -11.93
N ARG A 66 -1.53 -3.64 -12.31
CA ARG A 66 -2.80 -3.05 -12.73
C ARG A 66 -3.35 -3.67 -14.02
N ASN A 67 -2.48 -4.00 -14.98
CA ASN A 67 -2.87 -4.73 -16.20
C ASN A 67 -3.33 -6.18 -15.92
N ALA A 68 -2.96 -6.76 -14.78
CA ALA A 68 -3.49 -8.03 -14.29
C ALA A 68 -4.81 -7.90 -13.51
N GLY A 69 -5.36 -6.67 -13.39
CA GLY A 69 -6.66 -6.42 -12.80
C GLY A 69 -6.65 -6.03 -11.31
N PHE A 70 -5.49 -5.80 -10.71
CA PHE A 70 -5.38 -5.41 -9.31
C PHE A 70 -5.55 -3.90 -9.10
N ARG A 71 -6.16 -3.51 -7.98
CA ARG A 71 -6.05 -2.17 -7.41
C ARG A 71 -4.81 -2.07 -6.52
N ILE A 72 -4.14 -0.93 -6.57
CA ILE A 72 -2.93 -0.67 -5.77
C ILE A 72 -3.29 0.06 -4.49
N CYS A 73 -2.94 -0.52 -3.35
CA CYS A 73 -3.09 0.09 -2.03
C CYS A 73 -1.72 0.19 -1.33
N ILE A 74 -1.20 1.39 -1.21
CA ILE A 74 0.02 1.62 -0.42
C ILE A 74 -0.32 1.59 1.06
N VAL A 75 0.46 0.85 1.84
CA VAL A 75 0.32 0.72 3.29
C VAL A 75 1.69 0.92 3.96
N THR A 76 1.95 2.10 4.51
CA THR A 76 3.29 2.46 4.99
C THR A 76 3.31 2.97 6.43
N ASN A 77 4.33 2.58 7.20
CA ASN A 77 4.55 3.04 8.57
C ASN A 77 5.35 4.36 8.55
N GLN A 78 4.71 5.47 8.93
CA GLN A 78 5.31 6.82 8.90
C GLN A 78 5.38 7.43 10.32
N SER A 79 6.12 6.77 11.20
CA SER A 79 6.28 7.18 12.60
C SER A 79 6.95 8.54 12.83
N PRO A 80 7.71 9.16 11.90
CA PRO A 80 8.21 10.52 12.08
C PRO A 80 7.12 11.53 12.43
N ILE A 81 5.90 11.37 11.92
CA ILE A 81 4.77 12.23 12.26
C ILE A 81 4.47 12.12 13.76
N GLY A 82 4.30 10.91 14.28
CA GLY A 82 4.05 10.68 15.70
C GLY A 82 5.22 11.00 16.63
N ARG A 83 6.42 11.15 16.07
CA ARG A 83 7.64 11.63 16.77
C ARG A 83 7.77 13.15 16.73
N GLY A 84 6.91 13.86 15.98
CA GLY A 84 7.00 15.31 15.80
C GLY A 84 8.17 15.79 14.95
N LEU A 85 8.76 14.92 14.12
CA LEU A 85 9.87 15.27 13.24
C LEU A 85 9.38 16.04 12.00
N TRP A 86 8.20 15.72 11.51
CA TRP A 86 7.50 16.39 10.42
C TRP A 86 6.00 16.07 10.46
N ASP A 87 5.21 16.76 9.67
CA ASP A 87 3.76 16.71 9.68
C ASP A 87 3.17 15.90 8.50
N HIS A 88 1.86 15.77 8.49
CA HIS A 88 1.11 15.12 7.41
C HIS A 88 1.33 15.79 6.05
N LYS A 89 1.54 17.12 6.02
CA LYS A 89 1.76 17.88 4.79
C LYS A 89 3.09 17.49 4.13
N ARG A 90 4.15 17.35 4.92
CA ARG A 90 5.46 16.89 4.43
C ARG A 90 5.36 15.49 3.81
N LEU A 91 4.66 14.58 4.46
CA LEU A 91 4.43 13.25 3.89
C LEU A 91 3.62 13.32 2.60
N ALA A 92 2.62 14.21 2.55
CA ALA A 92 1.80 14.39 1.35
C ALA A 92 2.64 14.89 0.16
N GLU A 93 3.58 15.80 0.38
CA GLU A 93 4.52 16.28 -0.64
C GLU A 93 5.36 15.12 -1.21
N VAL A 94 5.94 14.27 -0.35
CA VAL A 94 6.74 13.10 -0.76
C VAL A 94 5.89 12.09 -1.54
N ASN A 95 4.70 11.74 -1.04
CA ASN A 95 3.83 10.78 -1.70
C ASN A 95 3.31 11.29 -3.06
N SER A 96 3.01 12.58 -3.17
CA SER A 96 2.60 13.19 -4.43
C SER A 96 3.75 13.19 -5.46
N ALA A 97 4.98 13.46 -5.02
CA ALA A 97 6.15 13.38 -5.87
C ALA A 97 6.39 11.94 -6.37
N LEU A 98 6.27 10.95 -5.47
CA LEU A 98 6.37 9.53 -5.85
C LEU A 98 5.35 9.18 -6.93
N GLN A 99 4.07 9.54 -6.74
CA GLN A 99 3.02 9.29 -7.73
C GLN A 99 3.34 9.95 -9.07
N THR A 100 3.83 11.19 -9.05
CA THR A 100 4.20 11.93 -10.27
C THR A 100 5.32 11.22 -11.02
N ILE A 101 6.40 10.85 -10.34
CA ILE A 101 7.55 10.16 -10.96
C ILE A 101 7.11 8.82 -11.57
N LEU A 102 6.32 8.03 -10.85
CA LEU A 102 5.82 6.75 -11.35
C LEU A 102 4.98 6.92 -12.62
N LEU A 103 4.09 7.93 -12.66
CA LEU A 103 3.23 8.20 -13.81
C LEU A 103 4.01 8.80 -15.01
N GLU A 104 5.06 9.57 -14.77
CA GLU A 104 5.95 10.07 -15.81
C GLU A 104 6.73 8.94 -16.48
N GLU A 105 7.11 7.91 -15.70
CA GLU A 105 7.80 6.73 -16.22
C GLU A 105 6.84 5.76 -16.93
N ASN A 106 5.64 5.55 -16.36
CA ASN A 106 4.59 4.70 -16.95
C ASN A 106 3.20 5.24 -16.59
N GLY A 107 2.44 5.69 -17.59
CA GLY A 107 1.12 6.29 -17.39
C GLY A 107 0.07 5.39 -16.73
N ASP A 108 0.31 4.08 -16.66
CA ASP A 108 -0.55 3.13 -15.95
C ASP A 108 -0.11 2.87 -14.50
N ALA A 109 0.99 3.48 -14.02
CA ALA A 109 1.53 3.27 -12.69
C ALA A 109 0.82 4.11 -11.61
N HIS A 110 -0.51 3.98 -11.54
CA HIS A 110 -1.32 4.66 -10.52
C HIS A 110 -1.26 3.97 -9.16
N LEU A 111 -1.11 4.77 -8.10
CA LEU A 111 -1.32 4.37 -6.72
C LEU A 111 -2.75 4.80 -6.32
N GLU A 112 -3.72 3.90 -6.43
CA GLU A 112 -5.14 4.25 -6.24
C GLU A 112 -5.46 4.69 -4.81
N LEU A 113 -4.85 4.05 -3.83
CA LEU A 113 -5.04 4.38 -2.42
C LEU A 113 -3.70 4.40 -1.69
N ILE A 114 -3.44 5.46 -0.92
CA ILE A 114 -2.26 5.53 -0.05
C ILE A 114 -2.73 5.71 1.39
N LEU A 115 -2.51 4.69 2.20
CA LEU A 115 -2.73 4.67 3.64
C LEU A 115 -1.41 4.69 4.39
N TYR A 116 -1.37 5.38 5.51
CA TYR A 116 -0.19 5.40 6.36
C TYR A 116 -0.53 5.40 7.84
N SER A 117 0.38 4.82 8.62
CA SER A 117 0.32 4.85 10.07
C SER A 117 1.26 5.94 10.60
N PRO A 118 0.74 7.03 11.16
CA PRO A 118 1.57 8.06 11.77
C PRO A 118 2.10 7.66 13.15
N TYR A 119 1.68 6.51 13.65
CA TYR A 119 1.89 6.10 15.04
C TYR A 119 3.29 5.53 15.28
N VAL A 120 3.81 5.79 16.47
CA VAL A 120 5.11 5.28 16.94
C VAL A 120 5.02 3.79 17.32
N PRO A 121 6.14 3.03 17.29
CA PRO A 121 6.11 1.58 17.58
C PRO A 121 5.50 1.19 18.92
N TRP A 122 5.68 2.00 19.95
CA TRP A 122 5.17 1.75 21.32
C TRP A 122 3.73 2.18 21.56
N SER A 123 3.04 2.71 20.53
CA SER A 123 1.62 3.11 20.64
C SER A 123 0.65 1.94 20.63
N ASN A 124 1.10 0.75 20.23
CA ASN A 124 0.27 -0.43 19.96
C ASN A 124 -0.91 -0.16 19.01
N ALA A 125 -0.76 0.81 18.09
CA ALA A 125 -1.79 1.16 17.13
C ALA A 125 -2.06 0.00 16.16
N TRP A 126 -3.32 -0.41 16.05
CA TRP A 126 -3.73 -1.47 15.11
C TRP A 126 -3.45 -1.10 13.65
N ALA A 127 -3.48 0.20 13.32
CA ALA A 127 -3.09 0.73 12.02
C ALA A 127 -1.62 0.55 11.67
N ARG A 128 -0.76 0.18 12.64
CA ARG A 128 0.67 0.05 12.38
C ARG A 128 1.01 -1.35 11.88
N LYS A 129 1.71 -1.47 10.74
CA LYS A 129 2.20 -2.76 10.22
C LYS A 129 3.00 -3.53 11.27
N GLY A 130 2.89 -4.81 11.22
CA GLY A 130 2.85 -5.86 12.17
C GLY A 130 1.41 -6.30 12.46
N ASN A 131 0.48 -5.36 12.52
CA ASN A 131 -0.95 -5.60 12.53
C ASN A 131 -1.55 -5.33 11.13
N PRO A 132 -2.71 -5.93 10.78
CA PRO A 132 -3.32 -5.81 9.46
C PRO A 132 -4.21 -4.57 9.29
N GLY A 133 -4.29 -3.66 10.25
CA GLY A 133 -5.31 -2.61 10.30
C GLY A 133 -5.36 -1.67 9.08
N MET A 134 -4.20 -1.38 8.42
CA MET A 134 -4.24 -0.60 7.18
C MET A 134 -4.82 -1.41 6.03
N LEU A 135 -4.56 -2.72 5.96
CA LEU A 135 -5.14 -3.59 4.93
C LEU A 135 -6.64 -3.71 5.12
N GLN A 136 -7.13 -3.90 6.37
CA GLN A 136 -8.56 -3.93 6.72
C GLN A 136 -9.29 -2.66 6.23
N VAL A 137 -8.72 -1.49 6.49
CA VAL A 137 -9.28 -0.19 6.05
C VAL A 137 -9.19 -0.04 4.52
N GLY A 138 -8.06 -0.42 3.93
CA GLY A 138 -7.84 -0.36 2.49
C GLY A 138 -8.85 -1.18 1.71
N ARG A 139 -9.11 -2.43 2.16
CA ARG A 139 -10.14 -3.30 1.58
C ARG A 139 -11.51 -2.61 1.52
N GLN A 140 -11.96 -2.07 2.64
CA GLN A 140 -13.29 -1.47 2.76
C GLN A 140 -13.44 -0.20 1.92
N ILE A 141 -12.38 0.65 1.86
CA ILE A 141 -12.39 1.85 1.02
C ILE A 141 -12.47 1.45 -0.46
N ILE A 142 -11.66 0.49 -0.90
CA ILE A 142 -11.64 0.07 -2.31
C ILE A 142 -12.97 -0.57 -2.69
N ASP A 143 -13.52 -1.47 -1.88
CA ASP A 143 -14.83 -2.08 -2.12
C ASP A 143 -15.95 -1.03 -2.23
N ALA A 144 -15.95 -0.03 -1.34
CA ALA A 144 -16.96 1.02 -1.36
C ALA A 144 -16.83 1.92 -2.61
N THR A 145 -15.58 2.26 -2.97
CA THR A 145 -15.29 3.11 -4.15
C THR A 145 -15.76 2.45 -5.45
N GLU A 146 -15.59 1.15 -5.61
CA GLU A 146 -16.01 0.42 -6.82
C GLU A 146 -17.54 0.40 -7.03
N ILE A 147 -18.31 0.78 -6.02
CA ILE A 147 -19.76 0.95 -6.09
C ILE A 147 -20.22 2.40 -5.85
N ASP A 148 -19.33 3.37 -6.10
CA ASP A 148 -19.55 4.82 -5.95
C ASP A 148 -20.03 5.23 -4.55
N LYS A 149 -19.47 4.62 -3.50
CA LYS A 149 -19.78 4.88 -2.09
C LYS A 149 -18.53 5.23 -1.28
N SER A 150 -18.76 5.88 -0.15
CA SER A 150 -17.77 6.05 0.90
C SER A 150 -18.09 5.17 2.09
N VAL A 151 -17.06 4.84 2.89
CA VAL A 151 -17.23 4.09 4.14
C VAL A 151 -17.55 5.09 5.25
N SER A 152 -18.66 4.89 5.95
CA SER A 152 -19.06 5.72 7.10
C SER A 152 -18.55 5.18 8.43
N GLU A 153 -18.38 3.86 8.53
CA GLU A 153 -17.88 3.15 9.71
C GLU A 153 -17.04 1.96 9.24
N PHE A 154 -15.88 1.75 9.87
CA PHE A 154 -14.96 0.66 9.53
C PHE A 154 -15.16 -0.52 10.48
N ASP A 155 -15.34 -1.72 9.92
CA ASP A 155 -15.06 -2.97 10.63
C ASP A 155 -13.55 -3.08 10.84
N TYR A 156 -13.09 -3.06 12.08
CA TYR A 156 -11.68 -2.77 12.35
C TYR A 156 -11.20 -3.37 13.66
N GLY A 157 -10.11 -4.07 13.62
CA GLY A 157 -9.49 -4.65 14.80
C GLY A 157 -9.39 -6.17 14.73
N ILE A 158 -9.29 -6.80 15.90
CA ILE A 158 -9.13 -8.24 16.01
C ILE A 158 -10.39 -9.02 15.58
N ASP A 159 -11.55 -8.37 15.71
CA ASP A 159 -12.84 -8.94 15.35
C ASP A 159 -13.26 -8.63 13.90
N TYR A 160 -12.32 -8.12 13.08
CA TYR A 160 -12.56 -7.84 11.66
C TYR A 160 -13.04 -9.09 10.93
N HIS A 161 -14.09 -8.92 10.13
CA HIS A 161 -14.65 -9.98 9.30
C HIS A 161 -14.04 -9.93 7.89
N PRO A 162 -13.02 -10.74 7.60
CA PRO A 162 -12.35 -10.68 6.31
C PRO A 162 -13.29 -11.11 5.18
N ARG A 163 -13.17 -10.44 4.05
CA ARG A 163 -13.63 -10.95 2.77
C ARG A 163 -12.59 -11.97 2.26
N ASP A 164 -13.03 -12.90 1.44
CA ASP A 164 -12.10 -13.74 0.68
C ASP A 164 -11.29 -12.88 -0.29
N GLU A 165 -10.00 -12.82 -0.07
CA GLU A 165 -9.02 -12.08 -0.86
C GLU A 165 -7.92 -13.01 -1.40
N GLY A 166 -8.26 -14.26 -1.74
CA GLY A 166 -7.30 -15.31 -2.05
C GLY A 166 -6.24 -14.98 -3.11
N ASN A 167 -6.54 -14.07 -4.04
CA ASN A 167 -5.57 -13.60 -5.04
C ASN A 167 -4.87 -12.28 -4.64
N SER A 168 -5.41 -11.52 -3.69
CA SER A 168 -4.75 -10.32 -3.18
C SER A 168 -3.40 -10.66 -2.56
N PHE A 169 -2.51 -9.69 -2.50
CA PHE A 169 -1.18 -9.92 -1.93
C PHE A 169 -0.62 -8.69 -1.22
N MET A 170 0.33 -8.94 -0.32
CA MET A 170 1.17 -7.92 0.32
C MET A 170 2.62 -8.08 -0.11
N VAL A 171 3.28 -6.98 -0.47
CA VAL A 171 4.74 -6.93 -0.68
C VAL A 171 5.37 -5.95 0.30
N GLY A 172 6.46 -6.38 0.93
CA GLY A 172 7.28 -5.55 1.80
C GLY A 172 8.70 -6.07 1.94
N ASP A 173 9.59 -5.24 2.47
CA ASP A 173 10.99 -5.60 2.71
C ASP A 173 11.25 -6.08 4.14
N ARG A 174 10.29 -5.84 5.06
CA ARG A 174 10.46 -6.03 6.51
C ARG A 174 9.53 -7.09 7.08
N ILE A 175 9.93 -7.65 8.21
CA ILE A 175 9.09 -8.60 8.98
C ILE A 175 7.73 -8.00 9.38
N ALA A 176 7.65 -6.68 9.58
CA ALA A 176 6.39 -6.02 9.90
C ALA A 176 5.38 -6.12 8.76
N ASP A 177 5.85 -6.06 7.52
CA ASP A 177 5.03 -6.20 6.31
C ASP A 177 4.52 -7.62 6.17
N MET A 178 5.44 -8.59 6.33
CA MET A 178 5.11 -10.01 6.32
C MET A 178 4.01 -10.35 7.35
N LYS A 179 4.17 -9.87 8.60
CA LYS A 179 3.15 -10.05 9.64
C LYS A 179 1.83 -9.42 9.28
N ALA A 180 1.83 -8.22 8.70
CA ALA A 180 0.59 -7.52 8.34
C ALA A 180 -0.19 -8.27 7.25
N GLY A 181 0.49 -8.75 6.20
CA GLY A 181 -0.12 -9.53 5.12
C GLY A 181 -0.64 -10.88 5.60
N LEU A 182 0.20 -11.66 6.32
CA LEU A 182 -0.21 -12.96 6.86
C LEU A 182 -1.36 -12.84 7.88
N ASN A 183 -1.39 -11.80 8.71
CA ASN A 183 -2.49 -11.55 9.64
C ASN A 183 -3.76 -11.05 8.94
N HIS A 184 -3.68 -10.63 7.69
CA HIS A 184 -4.82 -10.27 6.84
C HIS A 184 -5.26 -11.42 5.92
N ASP A 185 -4.58 -12.54 5.99
CA ASP A 185 -4.84 -13.76 5.20
C ASP A 185 -4.73 -13.53 3.68
N VAL A 186 -3.72 -12.74 3.26
CA VAL A 186 -3.37 -12.56 1.84
C VAL A 186 -2.00 -13.17 1.55
N ARG A 187 -1.77 -13.53 0.28
CA ARG A 187 -0.44 -13.97 -0.18
C ARG A 187 0.58 -12.88 0.15
N THR A 188 1.71 -13.25 0.70
CA THR A 188 2.65 -12.26 1.22
C THR A 188 4.04 -12.55 0.69
N PHE A 189 4.70 -11.54 0.12
CA PHE A 189 5.99 -11.69 -0.54
C PHE A 189 7.00 -10.70 0.06
N ARG A 190 8.17 -11.21 0.39
CA ARG A 190 9.28 -10.39 0.85
C ARG A 190 10.21 -10.08 -0.32
N CYS A 191 10.43 -8.80 -0.61
CA CYS A 191 11.37 -8.37 -1.63
C CYS A 191 12.73 -7.96 -1.04
N ASP A 192 13.77 -7.95 -1.87
CA ASP A 192 15.03 -7.28 -1.57
C ASP A 192 14.83 -5.77 -1.63
N GLN A 193 15.10 -5.06 -0.54
CA GLN A 193 14.93 -3.60 -0.43
C GLN A 193 15.74 -2.78 -1.46
N LYS A 194 16.72 -3.39 -2.15
CA LYS A 194 17.52 -2.73 -3.19
C LYS A 194 16.92 -2.86 -4.58
N ILE A 195 16.03 -3.83 -4.75
CA ILE A 195 15.34 -4.14 -6.02
C ILE A 195 13.88 -3.68 -5.93
N GLY A 196 13.25 -3.87 -4.77
CA GLY A 196 11.86 -3.51 -4.52
C GLY A 196 10.87 -4.48 -5.16
N ILE A 197 9.74 -3.94 -5.61
CA ILE A 197 8.64 -4.73 -6.19
C ILE A 197 9.05 -5.57 -7.40
N ASP A 198 10.04 -5.12 -8.17
CA ASP A 198 10.52 -5.82 -9.36
C ASP A 198 11.14 -7.19 -9.04
N ASP A 199 11.70 -7.36 -7.82
CA ASP A 199 12.26 -8.62 -7.32
C ASP A 199 11.23 -9.77 -7.29
N VAL A 200 9.97 -9.43 -7.02
CA VAL A 200 8.90 -10.42 -6.81
C VAL A 200 7.78 -10.36 -7.85
N ILE A 201 7.90 -9.51 -8.88
CA ILE A 201 6.80 -9.25 -9.81
C ILE A 201 6.28 -10.51 -10.52
N GLU A 202 7.14 -11.43 -10.92
CA GLU A 202 6.73 -12.67 -11.57
C GLU A 202 5.98 -13.58 -10.59
N ARG A 203 6.40 -13.59 -9.31
CA ARG A 203 5.79 -14.39 -8.25
C ARG A 203 4.40 -13.88 -7.87
N VAL A 204 4.23 -12.57 -7.72
CA VAL A 204 2.93 -12.00 -7.34
C VAL A 204 1.88 -12.17 -8.43
N LEU A 205 2.29 -12.22 -9.69
CA LEU A 205 1.41 -12.46 -10.85
C LEU A 205 1.16 -13.95 -11.12
N ASP A 206 1.92 -14.85 -10.52
CA ASP A 206 1.64 -16.29 -10.53
C ASP A 206 0.65 -16.64 -9.42
N PHE A 207 -0.61 -16.89 -9.76
CA PHE A 207 -1.66 -17.25 -8.80
C PHE A 207 -1.44 -18.61 -8.13
N SER A 208 -0.49 -19.41 -8.59
CA SER A 208 -0.09 -20.67 -7.95
C SER A 208 0.98 -20.48 -6.86
N ASP A 209 1.65 -19.32 -6.81
CA ASP A 209 2.60 -18.97 -5.74
C ASP A 209 1.84 -18.45 -4.52
N ASN A 210 1.86 -19.20 -3.43
CA ASN A 210 1.17 -18.85 -2.19
C ASN A 210 1.93 -17.82 -1.34
N GLY A 211 3.08 -17.33 -1.81
CA GLY A 211 3.92 -16.38 -1.10
C GLY A 211 4.85 -17.02 -0.07
N ASP A 212 5.48 -16.15 0.71
CA ASP A 212 6.46 -16.50 1.73
C ASP A 212 5.79 -16.67 3.10
N THR A 213 6.42 -17.48 3.95
CA THR A 213 6.05 -17.63 5.37
C THR A 213 7.06 -16.92 6.27
N LEU A 214 6.73 -16.71 7.57
CA LEU A 214 7.65 -16.13 8.56
C LEU A 214 8.71 -17.15 9.00
#